data_930399422d62249706610a84e06efe4c
#
_entry.id   930399422d62249706610a84e06efe4c
#
_cell.length_a   1.000
_cell.length_b   1.000
_cell.length_c   1.000
_cell.angle_alpha   90.00
_cell.angle_beta   90.00
_cell.angle_gamma   90.00
#
_symmetry.space_group_name_H-M   'P 1'
#
loop_
_entity.id
_entity.type
_entity.pdbx_description
1 polymer ?
#
loop_
_entity_poly.entity_id
_entity_poly.type
_entity_poly.pdbx_seq_one_letter_code
_entity_poly.pdbx_strand_id
1 'polypeptide(L)'
;MTRRETVDVGGVPISYLTAGKGGPLVLLLHGTYWSRVWQPVLDGIAASGLRPVAVDFSGFGRSGGELTVSEASVPRLSAWLVSFLEALGQKGPVMVAGHDIGGGVAQHLMLANRVEVARVAVVNGIMYDSWPVPGVARFRDPAVAAATTRDDVLAARRVSVVKALGRPASEAEIAEYLDPWTDPRVARSWLALAGAADHRYTMEMLPALLQSKTPKLLVWGEDDPFQTIDYAERYAREIPDTRLVRIKSAGHIPMENDPKAVAGALGKFFACKQ
;
A
#
# COMPACT_ATOMS: atom_id res chain seq x y z
N MET A 1 -17.67 -10.02 -7.29
CA MET A 1 -17.48 -10.61 -5.96
C MET A 1 -15.99 -10.82 -5.73
N THR A 2 -15.48 -10.33 -4.61
CA THR A 2 -14.07 -10.44 -4.21
C THR A 2 -13.69 -11.90 -3.95
N ARG A 3 -12.50 -12.31 -4.39
CA ARG A 3 -11.93 -13.64 -4.18
C ARG A 3 -10.43 -13.55 -3.95
N ARG A 4 -9.87 -14.55 -3.29
CA ARG A 4 -8.43 -14.71 -3.07
C ARG A 4 -7.88 -15.68 -4.09
N GLU A 5 -6.75 -15.33 -4.65
CA GLU A 5 -5.99 -16.14 -5.60
C GLU A 5 -4.52 -16.16 -5.20
N THR A 6 -3.76 -17.06 -5.82
CA THR A 6 -2.33 -17.23 -5.58
C THR A 6 -1.61 -17.41 -6.90
N VAL A 7 -0.42 -16.83 -7.03
CA VAL A 7 0.50 -17.02 -8.16
C VAL A 7 1.89 -17.32 -7.63
N ASP A 8 2.64 -18.15 -8.32
CA ASP A 8 4.06 -18.40 -8.00
C ASP A 8 4.95 -17.28 -8.52
N VAL A 9 5.78 -16.73 -7.64
CA VAL A 9 6.79 -15.71 -7.99
C VAL A 9 8.15 -16.23 -7.53
N GLY A 10 8.88 -16.84 -8.46
CA GLY A 10 10.21 -17.36 -8.17
C GLY A 10 10.24 -18.49 -7.13
N GLY A 11 9.25 -19.38 -7.12
CA GLY A 11 9.13 -20.47 -6.17
C GLY A 11 8.39 -20.08 -4.86
N VAL A 12 7.91 -18.84 -4.74
CA VAL A 12 7.16 -18.36 -3.57
C VAL A 12 5.69 -18.15 -3.93
N PRO A 13 4.73 -18.80 -3.24
CA PRO A 13 3.30 -18.59 -3.47
C PRO A 13 2.88 -17.21 -2.96
N ILE A 14 2.49 -16.33 -3.86
CA ILE A 14 2.06 -14.97 -3.57
C ILE A 14 0.55 -14.87 -3.65
N SER A 15 -0.05 -14.48 -2.53
CA SER A 15 -1.49 -14.31 -2.37
C SER A 15 -1.92 -12.90 -2.80
N TYR A 16 -3.09 -12.81 -3.42
CA TYR A 16 -3.73 -11.53 -3.72
C TYR A 16 -5.25 -11.63 -3.67
N LEU A 17 -5.88 -10.51 -3.37
CA LEU A 17 -7.33 -10.35 -3.53
C LEU A 17 -7.63 -9.75 -4.90
N THR A 18 -8.69 -10.20 -5.55
CA THR A 18 -9.16 -9.63 -6.81
C THR A 18 -10.68 -9.65 -6.90
N ALA A 19 -11.23 -8.84 -7.79
CA ALA A 19 -12.66 -8.78 -8.05
C ALA A 19 -12.94 -8.56 -9.56
N GLY A 20 -14.19 -8.80 -9.95
CA GLY A 20 -14.60 -8.67 -11.37
C GLY A 20 -14.17 -9.84 -12.24
N LYS A 21 -14.47 -9.73 -13.55
CA LYS A 21 -14.24 -10.78 -14.55
C LYS A 21 -13.13 -10.44 -15.53
N GLY A 22 -12.56 -9.25 -15.49
CA GLY A 22 -11.53 -8.77 -16.42
C GLY A 22 -11.46 -7.24 -16.45
N GLY A 23 -10.83 -6.70 -17.50
CA GLY A 23 -10.58 -5.27 -17.66
C GLY A 23 -9.13 -4.86 -17.39
N PRO A 24 -8.79 -3.59 -17.57
CA PRO A 24 -7.46 -3.07 -17.29
C PRO A 24 -7.07 -3.31 -15.82
N LEU A 25 -5.83 -3.76 -15.60
CA LEU A 25 -5.32 -4.09 -14.26
C LEU A 25 -5.10 -2.84 -13.44
N VAL A 26 -5.59 -2.85 -12.19
CA VAL A 26 -5.26 -1.90 -11.14
C VAL A 26 -4.56 -2.66 -10.02
N LEU A 27 -3.25 -2.47 -9.90
CA LEU A 27 -2.44 -3.04 -8.84
C LEU A 27 -2.63 -2.22 -7.56
N LEU A 28 -2.97 -2.88 -6.46
CA LEU A 28 -3.24 -2.26 -5.17
C LEU A 28 -2.21 -2.73 -4.15
N LEU A 29 -1.44 -1.79 -3.61
CA LEU A 29 -0.30 -2.04 -2.74
C LEU A 29 -0.61 -1.63 -1.30
N HIS A 30 -0.40 -2.54 -0.36
CA HIS A 30 -0.43 -2.22 1.07
C HIS A 30 0.94 -1.70 1.55
N GLY A 31 1.02 -1.20 2.76
CA GLY A 31 2.27 -0.87 3.45
C GLY A 31 2.49 -1.77 4.66
N THR A 32 2.36 -1.23 5.85
CA THR A 32 2.55 -1.95 7.12
C THR A 32 1.39 -2.88 7.49
N TYR A 33 0.40 -3.03 6.61
CA TYR A 33 -0.75 -3.94 6.75
C TYR A 33 -0.63 -5.11 5.75
N TRP A 34 -1.74 -5.53 5.13
CA TRP A 34 -1.83 -6.56 4.10
C TRP A 34 -3.02 -6.27 3.17
N SER A 35 -3.24 -7.09 2.14
CA SER A 35 -4.28 -6.85 1.12
C SER A 35 -5.69 -6.62 1.68
N ARG A 36 -5.95 -7.01 2.94
CA ARG A 36 -7.23 -6.78 3.64
C ARG A 36 -7.66 -5.30 3.63
N VAL A 37 -6.72 -4.36 3.69
CA VAL A 37 -7.04 -2.91 3.66
C VAL A 37 -7.78 -2.50 2.39
N TRP A 38 -7.63 -3.24 1.30
CA TRP A 38 -8.26 -2.99 0.01
C TRP A 38 -9.59 -3.70 -0.18
N GLN A 39 -9.89 -4.71 0.66
CA GLN A 39 -11.08 -5.55 0.51
C GLN A 39 -12.39 -4.76 0.42
N PRO A 40 -12.62 -3.70 1.21
CA PRO A 40 -13.88 -2.95 1.18
C PRO A 40 -14.16 -2.25 -0.16
N VAL A 41 -13.14 -1.98 -0.96
CA VAL A 41 -13.25 -1.19 -2.20
C VAL A 41 -13.14 -2.00 -3.49
N LEU A 42 -12.74 -3.28 -3.41
CA LEU A 42 -12.47 -4.09 -4.60
C LEU A 42 -13.66 -4.23 -5.54
N ASP A 43 -14.82 -4.58 -5.01
CA ASP A 43 -16.02 -4.76 -5.84
C ASP A 43 -16.48 -3.43 -6.46
N GLY A 44 -16.31 -2.30 -5.75
CA GLY A 44 -16.60 -0.96 -6.26
C GLY A 44 -15.66 -0.54 -7.40
N ILE A 45 -14.37 -0.84 -7.28
CA ILE A 45 -13.40 -0.59 -8.36
C ILE A 45 -13.73 -1.49 -9.57
N ALA A 46 -14.04 -2.77 -9.33
CA ALA A 46 -14.40 -3.71 -10.39
C ALA A 46 -15.69 -3.31 -11.12
N ALA A 47 -16.65 -2.68 -10.44
CA ALA A 47 -17.87 -2.14 -11.04
C ALA A 47 -17.61 -1.03 -12.07
N SER A 48 -16.43 -0.40 -12.04
CA SER A 48 -15.97 0.58 -13.04
C SER A 48 -15.33 -0.07 -14.29
N GLY A 49 -15.45 -1.39 -14.46
CA GLY A 49 -14.89 -2.13 -15.58
C GLY A 49 -13.39 -2.42 -15.47
N LEU A 50 -12.83 -2.34 -14.26
CA LEU A 50 -11.43 -2.53 -13.96
C LEU A 50 -11.19 -3.90 -13.30
N ARG A 51 -9.95 -4.39 -13.33
CA ARG A 51 -9.50 -5.58 -12.62
C ARG A 51 -8.58 -5.20 -11.45
N PRO A 52 -9.12 -4.95 -10.24
CA PRO A 52 -8.29 -4.69 -9.07
C PRO A 52 -7.58 -5.97 -8.62
N VAL A 53 -6.30 -5.84 -8.29
CA VAL A 53 -5.42 -6.89 -7.76
C VAL A 53 -4.69 -6.33 -6.55
N ALA A 54 -5.14 -6.69 -5.35
CA ALA A 54 -4.53 -6.28 -4.09
C ALA A 54 -3.56 -7.37 -3.62
N VAL A 55 -2.28 -7.16 -3.85
CA VAL A 55 -1.23 -8.13 -3.55
C VAL A 55 -0.85 -8.11 -2.07
N ASP A 56 -0.57 -9.27 -1.50
CA ASP A 56 0.21 -9.40 -0.28
C ASP A 56 1.68 -9.50 -0.68
N PHE A 57 2.53 -8.57 -0.26
CA PHE A 57 3.98 -8.68 -0.48
C PHE A 57 4.52 -9.99 0.09
N SER A 58 5.65 -10.49 -0.45
CA SER A 58 6.34 -11.66 0.12
C SER A 58 6.53 -11.48 1.62
N GLY A 59 6.18 -12.49 2.41
CA GLY A 59 6.24 -12.45 3.87
C GLY A 59 5.12 -11.66 4.56
N PHE A 60 4.11 -11.18 3.82
CA PHE A 60 2.95 -10.47 4.39
C PHE A 60 1.63 -11.18 4.09
N GLY A 61 0.62 -10.86 4.89
CA GLY A 61 -0.74 -11.36 4.68
C GLY A 61 -0.79 -12.88 4.58
N ARG A 62 -1.27 -13.35 3.42
CA ARG A 62 -1.38 -14.79 3.10
C ARG A 62 -0.30 -15.26 2.12
N SER A 63 0.66 -14.41 1.78
CA SER A 63 1.78 -14.77 0.93
C SER A 63 2.80 -15.63 1.66
N GLY A 64 3.48 -16.50 0.91
CA GLY A 64 4.67 -17.21 1.35
C GLY A 64 5.90 -16.30 1.44
N GLY A 65 7.06 -16.92 1.62
CA GLY A 65 8.33 -16.20 1.76
C GLY A 65 8.51 -15.51 3.11
N GLU A 66 9.62 -14.87 3.27
CA GLU A 66 9.94 -14.00 4.41
C GLU A 66 10.77 -12.83 3.88
N LEU A 67 10.46 -11.63 4.32
CA LEU A 67 11.14 -10.43 3.86
C LEU A 67 12.36 -10.15 4.74
N THR A 68 13.48 -9.83 4.13
CA THR A 68 14.68 -9.34 4.83
C THR A 68 14.78 -7.82 4.74
N VAL A 69 15.58 -7.19 5.62
CA VAL A 69 15.80 -5.73 5.60
C VAL A 69 16.34 -5.26 4.24
N SER A 70 17.23 -6.03 3.62
CA SER A 70 17.82 -5.69 2.32
C SER A 70 16.82 -5.74 1.16
N GLU A 71 15.71 -6.47 1.30
CA GLU A 71 14.65 -6.61 0.31
C GLU A 71 13.47 -5.67 0.56
N ALA A 72 13.35 -5.11 1.77
CA ALA A 72 12.19 -4.38 2.25
C ALA A 72 12.18 -2.88 1.90
N SER A 73 13.22 -2.38 1.24
CA SER A 73 13.25 -0.96 0.83
C SER A 73 12.24 -0.65 -0.28
N VAL A 74 11.77 0.60 -0.35
CA VAL A 74 10.85 1.05 -1.40
C VAL A 74 11.33 0.68 -2.81
N PRO A 75 12.61 0.89 -3.21
CA PRO A 75 13.10 0.48 -4.52
C PRO A 75 13.11 -1.04 -4.73
N ARG A 76 13.38 -1.82 -3.68
CA ARG A 76 13.40 -3.30 -3.78
C ARG A 76 12.00 -3.88 -3.92
N LEU A 77 11.04 -3.39 -3.12
CA LEU A 77 9.65 -3.77 -3.25
C LEU A 77 9.09 -3.41 -4.63
N SER A 78 9.43 -2.23 -5.13
CA SER A 78 9.07 -1.81 -6.49
C SER A 78 9.67 -2.73 -7.57
N ALA A 79 10.95 -3.13 -7.42
CA ALA A 79 11.58 -4.07 -8.35
C ALA A 79 10.92 -5.46 -8.31
N TRP A 80 10.56 -5.94 -7.12
CA TRP A 80 9.88 -7.22 -6.93
C TRP A 80 8.50 -7.24 -7.60
N LEU A 81 7.78 -6.11 -7.65
CA LEU A 81 6.48 -6.02 -8.33
C LEU A 81 6.56 -6.30 -9.83
N VAL A 82 7.71 -6.07 -10.46
CA VAL A 82 7.91 -6.43 -11.88
C VAL A 82 7.77 -7.94 -12.04
N SER A 83 8.45 -8.73 -11.21
CA SER A 83 8.35 -10.20 -11.23
C SER A 83 6.93 -10.69 -10.89
N PHE A 84 6.24 -10.02 -9.97
CA PHE A 84 4.83 -10.34 -9.68
C PHE A 84 3.93 -10.09 -10.88
N LEU A 85 4.08 -8.97 -11.59
CA LEU A 85 3.31 -8.66 -12.79
C LEU A 85 3.61 -9.64 -13.94
N GLU A 86 4.87 -10.04 -14.10
CA GLU A 86 5.29 -11.07 -15.06
C GLU A 86 4.62 -12.43 -14.74
N ALA A 87 4.63 -12.83 -13.45
CA ALA A 87 3.98 -14.06 -13.00
C ALA A 87 2.46 -14.05 -13.22
N LEU A 88 1.81 -12.89 -13.12
CA LEU A 88 0.40 -12.69 -13.49
C LEU A 88 0.15 -12.72 -15.00
N GLY A 89 1.20 -12.79 -15.83
CA GLY A 89 1.12 -12.69 -17.29
C GLY A 89 0.66 -11.30 -17.76
N GLN A 90 0.86 -10.25 -16.93
CA GLN A 90 0.46 -8.90 -17.29
C GLN A 90 1.33 -8.37 -18.43
N LYS A 91 0.68 -8.01 -19.52
CA LYS A 91 1.30 -7.36 -20.68
C LYS A 91 0.66 -5.98 -20.89
N GLY A 92 1.48 -4.99 -21.17
CA GLY A 92 1.04 -3.61 -21.40
C GLY A 92 0.88 -2.80 -20.10
N PRO A 93 0.34 -1.58 -20.21
CA PRO A 93 0.28 -0.62 -19.12
C PRO A 93 -0.50 -1.12 -17.91
N VAL A 94 -0.06 -0.72 -16.72
CA VAL A 94 -0.77 -0.96 -15.46
C VAL A 94 -1.19 0.36 -14.82
N MET A 95 -2.22 0.31 -14.03
CA MET A 95 -2.58 1.36 -13.09
C MET A 95 -2.21 0.89 -11.68
N VAL A 96 -1.74 1.79 -10.84
CA VAL A 96 -1.27 1.41 -9.50
C VAL A 96 -1.87 2.33 -8.45
N ALA A 97 -2.38 1.78 -7.37
CA ALA A 97 -2.71 2.52 -6.15
C ALA A 97 -1.93 1.95 -4.97
N GLY A 98 -1.36 2.82 -4.13
CA GLY A 98 -0.64 2.41 -2.95
C GLY A 98 -1.16 3.09 -1.68
N HIS A 99 -1.27 2.31 -0.61
CA HIS A 99 -1.63 2.78 0.72
C HIS A 99 -0.41 2.70 1.64
N ASP A 100 -0.22 3.68 2.52
CA ASP A 100 0.88 3.71 3.50
C ASP A 100 2.25 3.62 2.76
N ILE A 101 3.15 2.74 3.14
CA ILE A 101 4.43 2.49 2.43
C ILE A 101 4.18 2.10 0.96
N GLY A 102 3.10 1.38 0.67
CA GLY A 102 2.69 1.05 -0.70
C GLY A 102 2.50 2.28 -1.59
N GLY A 103 2.16 3.44 -1.01
CA GLY A 103 2.10 4.72 -1.72
C GLY A 103 3.47 5.17 -2.25
N GLY A 104 4.52 5.03 -1.45
CA GLY A 104 5.89 5.27 -1.89
C GLY A 104 6.36 4.27 -2.94
N VAL A 105 6.00 2.98 -2.76
CA VAL A 105 6.33 1.92 -3.73
C VAL A 105 5.63 2.17 -5.08
N ALA A 106 4.37 2.61 -5.07
CA ALA A 106 3.62 2.95 -6.29
C ALA A 106 4.27 4.11 -7.05
N GLN A 107 4.68 5.16 -6.35
CA GLN A 107 5.40 6.30 -6.93
C GLN A 107 6.75 5.85 -7.52
N HIS A 108 7.51 5.03 -6.78
CA HIS A 108 8.80 4.52 -7.28
C HIS A 108 8.60 3.62 -8.51
N LEU A 109 7.59 2.74 -8.54
CA LEU A 109 7.31 1.88 -9.68
C LEU A 109 7.02 2.71 -10.94
N MET A 110 6.24 3.79 -10.80
CA MET A 110 5.96 4.73 -11.90
C MET A 110 7.24 5.37 -12.45
N LEU A 111 8.15 5.76 -11.57
CA LEU A 111 9.39 6.47 -11.97
C LEU A 111 10.49 5.53 -12.47
N ALA A 112 10.50 4.27 -12.04
CA ALA A 112 11.53 3.30 -12.38
C ALA A 112 11.52 2.86 -13.86
N ASN A 113 10.44 3.15 -14.60
CA ASN A 113 10.26 2.84 -16.03
C ASN A 113 10.52 1.36 -16.41
N ARG A 114 10.36 0.43 -15.47
CA ARG A 114 10.49 -1.01 -15.71
C ARG A 114 9.20 -1.64 -16.21
N VAL A 115 8.09 -1.02 -15.88
CA VAL A 115 6.75 -1.30 -16.40
C VAL A 115 6.09 0.03 -16.73
N GLU A 116 5.25 0.06 -17.74
CA GLU A 116 4.49 1.25 -18.07
C GLU A 116 3.37 1.45 -17.05
N VAL A 117 3.46 2.52 -16.23
CA VAL A 117 2.42 2.92 -15.29
C VAL A 117 1.61 4.05 -15.91
N ALA A 118 0.40 3.75 -16.36
CA ALA A 118 -0.47 4.71 -17.02
C ALA A 118 -1.04 5.77 -16.06
N ARG A 119 -1.32 5.39 -14.83
CA ARG A 119 -1.86 6.25 -13.76
C ARG A 119 -1.41 5.75 -12.40
N VAL A 120 -1.19 6.66 -11.46
CA VAL A 120 -0.86 6.30 -10.07
C VAL A 120 -1.80 6.99 -9.09
N ALA A 121 -2.23 6.26 -8.05
CA ALA A 121 -2.94 6.83 -6.93
C ALA A 121 -2.19 6.55 -5.62
N VAL A 122 -2.23 7.49 -4.69
CA VAL A 122 -1.72 7.34 -3.33
C VAL A 122 -2.87 7.56 -2.36
N VAL A 123 -3.08 6.58 -1.49
CA VAL A 123 -4.15 6.61 -0.48
C VAL A 123 -3.49 6.64 0.89
N ASN A 124 -3.56 7.76 1.59
CA ASN A 124 -2.90 7.96 2.89
C ASN A 124 -1.50 7.34 2.94
N GLY A 125 -0.68 7.68 1.93
CA GLY A 125 0.61 7.03 1.71
C GLY A 125 1.80 7.94 1.98
N ILE A 126 2.96 7.34 2.12
CA ILE A 126 4.20 8.05 2.40
C ILE A 126 4.63 8.94 1.23
N MET A 127 5.11 10.12 1.58
CA MET A 127 5.69 11.11 0.66
C MET A 127 6.63 12.06 1.42
N TYR A 128 7.54 12.71 0.73
CA TYR A 128 8.53 13.58 1.34
C TYR A 128 9.22 12.89 2.54
N ASP A 129 9.26 13.60 3.68
CA ASP A 129 9.80 13.14 4.97
C ASP A 129 8.72 12.75 5.98
N SER A 130 7.49 12.42 5.52
CA SER A 130 6.36 12.05 6.38
C SER A 130 6.58 10.74 7.16
N TRP A 131 7.64 10.00 6.88
CA TRP A 131 7.95 8.69 7.43
C TRP A 131 9.47 8.46 7.58
N PRO A 132 9.95 7.47 8.37
CA PRO A 132 9.12 6.63 9.24
C PRO A 132 8.63 7.41 10.47
N VAL A 133 7.42 7.12 10.93
CA VAL A 133 6.93 7.64 12.20
C VAL A 133 7.77 7.08 13.36
N PRO A 134 7.90 7.77 14.53
CA PRO A 134 8.82 7.35 15.59
C PRO A 134 8.64 5.91 16.07
N GLY A 135 7.39 5.42 16.11
CA GLY A 135 7.08 4.03 16.49
C GLY A 135 7.63 2.98 15.53
N VAL A 136 7.87 3.34 14.27
CA VAL A 136 8.49 2.49 13.24
C VAL A 136 9.99 2.73 13.19
N ALA A 137 10.44 3.97 13.27
CA ALA A 137 11.84 4.38 13.14
C ALA A 137 12.77 3.67 14.12
N ARG A 138 12.29 3.33 15.33
CA ARG A 138 13.07 2.62 16.37
C ARG A 138 13.61 1.26 15.89
N PHE A 139 12.94 0.60 14.95
CA PHE A 139 13.33 -0.71 14.42
C PHE A 139 14.45 -0.64 13.37
N ARG A 140 14.91 0.57 13.03
CA ARG A 140 16.14 0.77 12.25
C ARG A 140 17.39 0.37 13.06
N ASP A 141 17.27 0.33 14.38
CA ASP A 141 18.29 -0.25 15.25
C ASP A 141 18.15 -1.78 15.24
N PRO A 142 19.14 -2.52 14.72
CA PRO A 142 19.10 -3.98 14.65
C PRO A 142 18.98 -4.65 16.02
N ALA A 143 19.51 -4.03 17.09
CA ALA A 143 19.42 -4.55 18.44
C ALA A 143 17.98 -4.47 18.96
N VAL A 144 17.27 -3.38 18.67
CA VAL A 144 15.85 -3.22 19.02
C VAL A 144 15.01 -4.24 18.24
N ALA A 145 15.25 -4.38 16.94
CA ALA A 145 14.53 -5.34 16.11
C ALA A 145 14.74 -6.79 16.59
N ALA A 146 16.00 -7.18 16.91
CA ALA A 146 16.35 -8.51 17.38
C ALA A 146 15.76 -8.84 18.77
N ALA A 147 15.60 -7.84 19.63
CA ALA A 147 15.02 -8.01 20.96
C ALA A 147 13.48 -8.04 20.94
N THR A 148 12.84 -7.68 19.83
CA THR A 148 11.38 -7.59 19.72
C THR A 148 10.77 -8.94 19.38
N THR A 149 9.94 -9.47 20.26
CA THR A 149 9.25 -10.74 20.07
C THR A 149 8.06 -10.58 19.12
N ARG A 150 7.53 -11.72 18.62
CA ARG A 150 6.27 -11.75 17.88
C ARG A 150 5.13 -11.13 18.69
N ASP A 151 5.04 -11.43 19.97
CA ASP A 151 3.95 -10.95 20.83
C ASP A 151 4.05 -9.42 21.05
N ASP A 152 5.26 -8.86 21.10
CA ASP A 152 5.47 -7.42 21.12
C ASP A 152 5.01 -6.78 19.80
N VAL A 153 5.29 -7.43 18.66
CA VAL A 153 4.79 -6.96 17.35
C VAL A 153 3.27 -7.00 17.34
N LEU A 154 2.64 -8.10 17.75
CA LEU A 154 1.18 -8.21 17.80
C LEU A 154 0.54 -7.13 18.67
N ALA A 155 1.09 -6.89 19.86
CA ALA A 155 0.60 -5.86 20.78
C ALA A 155 0.71 -4.45 20.14
N ALA A 156 1.85 -4.13 19.54
CA ALA A 156 2.08 -2.86 18.85
C ALA A 156 1.16 -2.71 17.63
N ARG A 157 0.95 -3.78 16.84
CA ARG A 157 0.07 -3.76 15.67
C ARG A 157 -1.38 -3.58 16.08
N ARG A 158 -1.84 -4.19 17.18
CA ARG A 158 -3.19 -3.97 17.70
C ARG A 158 -3.46 -2.48 17.97
N VAL A 159 -2.55 -1.81 18.67
CA VAL A 159 -2.67 -0.37 18.95
C VAL A 159 -2.70 0.42 17.63
N SER A 160 -1.81 0.09 16.69
CA SER A 160 -1.74 0.76 15.40
C SER A 160 -2.98 0.56 14.54
N VAL A 161 -3.55 -0.66 14.51
CA VAL A 161 -4.78 -0.97 13.75
C VAL A 161 -5.96 -0.17 14.29
N VAL A 162 -6.17 -0.18 15.60
CA VAL A 162 -7.25 0.59 16.24
C VAL A 162 -7.14 2.08 15.92
N LYS A 163 -5.92 2.63 16.03
CA LYS A 163 -5.66 4.03 15.70
C LYS A 163 -5.86 4.33 14.22
N ALA A 164 -5.44 3.42 13.33
CA ALA A 164 -5.52 3.59 11.89
C ALA A 164 -6.95 3.55 11.35
N LEU A 165 -7.82 2.73 11.95
CA LEU A 165 -9.23 2.65 11.57
C LEU A 165 -9.98 3.98 11.81
N GLY A 166 -9.53 4.80 12.77
CA GLY A 166 -10.11 6.12 13.05
C GLY A 166 -11.59 6.07 13.46
N ARG A 167 -12.09 4.89 13.83
CA ARG A 167 -13.47 4.63 14.26
C ARG A 167 -13.51 3.46 15.24
N PRO A 168 -14.60 3.29 16.00
CA PRO A 168 -14.82 2.07 16.77
C PRO A 168 -14.77 0.84 15.87
N ALA A 169 -14.10 -0.20 16.33
CA ALA A 169 -14.02 -1.50 15.66
C ALA A 169 -14.32 -2.63 16.64
N SER A 170 -14.96 -3.69 16.16
CA SER A 170 -15.20 -4.88 16.97
C SER A 170 -13.92 -5.67 17.20
N GLU A 171 -13.86 -6.47 18.28
CA GLU A 171 -12.74 -7.38 18.52
C GLU A 171 -12.52 -8.37 17.35
N ALA A 172 -13.59 -8.81 16.70
CA ALA A 172 -13.52 -9.70 15.54
C ALA A 172 -12.84 -9.01 14.34
N GLU A 173 -13.17 -7.74 14.08
CA GLU A 173 -12.53 -6.95 13.03
C GLU A 173 -11.05 -6.71 13.31
N ILE A 174 -10.70 -6.35 14.54
CA ILE A 174 -9.31 -6.17 14.95
C ILE A 174 -8.54 -7.50 14.82
N ALA A 175 -9.13 -8.61 15.25
CA ALA A 175 -8.54 -9.93 15.15
C ALA A 175 -8.30 -10.34 13.68
N GLU A 176 -9.23 -10.05 12.78
CA GLU A 176 -9.06 -10.28 11.33
C GLU A 176 -7.85 -9.52 10.78
N TYR A 177 -7.69 -8.26 11.16
CA TYR A 177 -6.51 -7.48 10.78
C TYR A 177 -5.21 -8.07 11.29
N LEU A 178 -5.21 -8.58 12.54
CA LEU A 178 -4.01 -9.08 13.22
C LEU A 178 -3.66 -10.51 12.86
N ASP A 179 -4.59 -11.27 12.30
CA ASP A 179 -4.44 -12.69 12.06
C ASP A 179 -3.11 -13.10 11.36
N PRO A 180 -2.63 -12.41 10.29
CA PRO A 180 -1.36 -12.77 9.66
C PRO A 180 -0.14 -12.65 10.60
N TRP A 181 -0.14 -11.71 11.54
CA TRP A 181 0.99 -11.54 12.49
C TRP A 181 1.04 -12.60 13.60
N THR A 182 0.07 -13.50 13.66
CA THR A 182 0.16 -14.71 14.51
C THR A 182 1.24 -15.67 14.00
N ASP A 183 1.57 -15.61 12.71
CA ASP A 183 2.72 -16.29 12.13
C ASP A 183 4.01 -15.51 12.46
N PRO A 184 5.00 -16.14 13.16
CA PRO A 184 6.27 -15.48 13.47
C PRO A 184 7.03 -14.97 12.25
N ARG A 185 6.87 -15.61 11.09
CA ARG A 185 7.46 -15.23 9.82
C ARG A 185 6.95 -13.86 9.35
N VAL A 186 5.65 -13.62 9.45
CA VAL A 186 5.03 -12.33 9.10
C VAL A 186 5.49 -11.23 10.06
N ALA A 187 5.62 -11.55 11.36
CA ALA A 187 6.14 -10.60 12.34
C ALA A 187 7.60 -10.20 12.02
N ARG A 188 8.47 -11.15 11.63
CA ARG A 188 9.84 -10.84 11.21
C ARG A 188 9.88 -10.02 9.92
N SER A 189 9.02 -10.35 8.94
CA SER A 189 8.90 -9.57 7.70
C SER A 189 8.47 -8.12 7.97
N TRP A 190 7.56 -7.91 8.94
CA TRP A 190 7.17 -6.57 9.35
C TRP A 190 8.34 -5.81 10.03
N LEU A 191 9.11 -6.47 10.89
CA LEU A 191 10.31 -5.88 11.49
C LEU A 191 11.35 -5.52 10.43
N ALA A 192 11.53 -6.36 9.41
CA ALA A 192 12.39 -6.08 8.27
C ALA A 192 11.93 -4.84 7.48
N LEU A 193 10.63 -4.73 7.22
CA LEU A 193 10.05 -3.55 6.56
C LEU A 193 10.27 -2.28 7.39
N ALA A 194 10.05 -2.36 8.69
CA ALA A 194 10.29 -1.24 9.62
C ALA A 194 11.77 -0.87 9.71
N GLY A 195 12.66 -1.87 9.71
CA GLY A 195 14.12 -1.69 9.69
C GLY A 195 14.65 -1.01 8.43
N ALA A 196 14.00 -1.26 7.29
CA ALA A 196 14.35 -0.66 6.01
C ALA A 196 13.71 0.72 5.76
N ALA A 197 12.85 1.20 6.68
CA ALA A 197 12.13 2.44 6.50
C ALA A 197 13.07 3.66 6.52
N ASP A 198 13.10 4.41 5.42
CA ASP A 198 13.95 5.59 5.26
C ASP A 198 13.30 6.61 4.32
N HIS A 199 13.05 7.83 4.81
CA HIS A 199 12.44 8.89 4.02
C HIS A 199 13.31 9.35 2.82
N ARG A 200 14.60 9.02 2.81
CA ARG A 200 15.45 9.29 1.64
C ARG A 200 14.84 8.73 0.36
N TYR A 201 14.20 7.57 0.40
CA TYR A 201 13.57 6.98 -0.78
C TYR A 201 12.47 7.87 -1.38
N THR A 202 11.67 8.55 -0.55
CA THR A 202 10.64 9.49 -1.00
C THR A 202 11.20 10.86 -1.38
N MET A 203 12.24 11.33 -0.69
CA MET A 203 12.90 12.59 -1.00
C MET A 203 13.68 12.52 -2.32
N GLU A 204 14.38 11.43 -2.58
CA GLU A 204 15.15 11.21 -3.82
C GLU A 204 14.26 11.11 -5.07
N MET A 205 12.98 10.78 -4.92
CA MET A 205 12.02 10.77 -6.02
C MET A 205 11.58 12.17 -6.47
N LEU A 206 11.71 13.21 -5.64
CA LEU A 206 11.13 14.53 -5.89
C LEU A 206 11.54 15.16 -7.24
N PRO A 207 12.82 15.16 -7.64
CA PRO A 207 13.22 15.75 -8.94
C PRO A 207 12.50 15.08 -10.13
N ALA A 208 12.31 13.76 -10.08
CA ALA A 208 11.63 13.02 -11.13
C ALA A 208 10.10 13.21 -11.06
N LEU A 209 9.52 13.29 -9.87
CA LEU A 209 8.09 13.57 -9.67
C LEU A 209 7.70 14.93 -10.25
N LEU A 210 8.54 15.96 -10.05
CA LEU A 210 8.32 17.31 -10.59
C LEU A 210 8.30 17.35 -12.14
N GLN A 211 8.92 16.38 -12.79
CA GLN A 211 8.97 16.29 -14.25
C GLN A 211 7.95 15.30 -14.83
N SER A 212 7.39 14.43 -13.97
CA SER A 212 6.50 13.36 -14.41
C SER A 212 5.14 13.90 -14.88
N LYS A 213 4.74 13.50 -16.08
CA LYS A 213 3.43 13.79 -16.69
C LYS A 213 2.39 12.70 -16.43
N THR A 214 2.76 11.59 -15.80
CA THR A 214 1.81 10.54 -15.43
C THR A 214 0.73 11.13 -14.51
N PRO A 215 -0.56 10.97 -14.83
CA PRO A 215 -1.63 11.49 -13.96
C PRO A 215 -1.59 10.85 -12.58
N LYS A 216 -1.77 11.68 -11.55
CA LYS A 216 -1.69 11.30 -10.15
C LYS A 216 -2.99 11.64 -9.41
N LEU A 217 -3.41 10.75 -8.52
CA LEU A 217 -4.53 10.96 -7.61
C LEU A 217 -4.08 10.73 -6.17
N LEU A 218 -4.38 11.66 -5.30
CA LEU A 218 -4.32 11.47 -3.85
C LEU A 218 -5.74 11.27 -3.34
N VAL A 219 -5.97 10.22 -2.55
CA VAL A 219 -7.22 9.99 -1.81
C VAL A 219 -6.86 9.97 -0.34
N TRP A 220 -7.43 10.88 0.45
CA TRP A 220 -6.90 11.12 1.79
C TRP A 220 -7.98 11.24 2.84
N GLY A 221 -7.90 10.41 3.88
CA GLY A 221 -8.64 10.58 5.12
C GLY A 221 -8.11 11.79 5.88
N GLU A 222 -8.98 12.76 6.15
CA GLU A 222 -8.57 14.06 6.74
C GLU A 222 -8.07 13.92 8.18
N ASP A 223 -8.51 12.88 8.90
CA ASP A 223 -8.20 12.64 10.32
C ASP A 223 -7.05 11.61 10.49
N ASP A 224 -6.22 11.40 9.46
CA ASP A 224 -5.10 10.46 9.53
C ASP A 224 -4.07 10.90 10.58
N PRO A 225 -3.83 10.09 11.63
CA PRO A 225 -2.89 10.44 12.68
C PRO A 225 -1.42 10.11 12.34
N PHE A 226 -1.15 9.50 11.17
CA PHE A 226 0.19 9.07 10.74
C PHE A 226 0.68 9.83 9.52
N GLN A 227 -0.16 9.94 8.49
CA GLN A 227 0.12 10.67 7.26
C GLN A 227 -0.86 11.85 7.19
N THR A 228 -0.49 12.98 7.80
CA THR A 228 -1.38 14.14 7.92
C THR A 228 -1.73 14.73 6.55
N ILE A 229 -2.92 15.31 6.45
CA ILE A 229 -3.45 15.87 5.20
C ILE A 229 -2.53 16.96 4.61
N ASP A 230 -1.76 17.66 5.44
CA ASP A 230 -0.84 18.73 5.00
C ASP A 230 0.17 18.24 3.96
N TYR A 231 0.65 17.01 4.10
CA TYR A 231 1.55 16.39 3.12
C TYR A 231 0.85 16.18 1.76
N ALA A 232 -0.40 15.73 1.77
CA ALA A 232 -1.18 15.54 0.55
C ALA A 232 -1.51 16.88 -0.13
N GLU A 233 -1.84 17.91 0.65
CA GLU A 233 -2.08 19.27 0.15
C GLU A 233 -0.81 19.87 -0.46
N ARG A 234 0.32 19.71 0.22
CA ARG A 234 1.62 20.12 -0.30
C ARG A 234 1.93 19.42 -1.62
N TYR A 235 1.76 18.10 -1.66
CA TYR A 235 2.03 17.30 -2.85
C TYR A 235 1.13 17.72 -4.03
N ALA A 236 -0.18 17.91 -3.80
CA ALA A 236 -1.11 18.33 -4.84
C ALA A 236 -0.80 19.73 -5.38
N ARG A 237 -0.19 20.59 -4.56
CA ARG A 237 0.22 21.94 -4.95
C ARG A 237 1.57 21.96 -5.71
N GLU A 238 2.51 21.10 -5.32
CA GLU A 238 3.88 21.11 -5.84
C GLU A 238 4.09 20.15 -7.01
N ILE A 239 3.45 18.99 -7.02
CA ILE A 239 3.68 17.95 -8.03
C ILE A 239 2.65 18.05 -9.16
N PRO A 240 3.08 18.22 -10.42
CA PRO A 240 2.17 18.41 -11.55
C PRO A 240 1.27 17.20 -11.80
N ASP A 241 0.15 17.45 -12.49
CA ASP A 241 -0.85 16.45 -12.88
C ASP A 241 -1.41 15.64 -11.68
N THR A 242 -1.50 16.30 -10.51
CA THR A 242 -1.97 15.71 -9.27
C THR A 242 -3.34 16.26 -8.86
N ARG A 243 -4.27 15.37 -8.51
CA ARG A 243 -5.57 15.71 -7.93
C ARG A 243 -5.65 15.17 -6.51
N LEU A 244 -6.28 15.92 -5.60
CA LEU A 244 -6.56 15.50 -4.23
C LEU A 244 -8.06 15.32 -4.03
N VAL A 245 -8.45 14.14 -3.53
CA VAL A 245 -9.80 13.84 -3.02
C VAL A 245 -9.69 13.62 -1.52
N ARG A 246 -10.43 14.41 -0.76
CA ARG A 246 -10.48 14.34 0.71
C ARG A 246 -11.66 13.48 1.14
N ILE A 247 -11.41 12.57 2.08
CA ILE A 247 -12.43 11.75 2.72
C ILE A 247 -12.61 12.27 4.15
N LYS A 248 -13.72 12.94 4.37
CA LYS A 248 -14.04 13.55 5.67
C LYS A 248 -14.26 12.49 6.73
N SER A 249 -13.86 12.80 7.96
CA SER A 249 -14.02 11.91 9.13
C SER A 249 -13.44 10.52 8.90
N ALA A 250 -12.36 10.43 8.13
CA ALA A 250 -11.66 9.19 7.82
C ALA A 250 -10.23 9.22 8.35
N GLY A 251 -9.80 8.13 8.95
CA GLY A 251 -8.46 7.93 9.47
C GLY A 251 -7.47 7.46 8.40
N HIS A 252 -6.46 6.72 8.85
CA HIS A 252 -5.38 6.22 7.99
C HIS A 252 -5.83 5.17 6.97
N ILE A 253 -6.90 4.43 7.25
CA ILE A 253 -7.47 3.44 6.32
C ILE A 253 -8.83 3.95 5.83
N PRO A 254 -8.89 4.96 4.95
CA PRO A 254 -10.15 5.56 4.50
C PRO A 254 -11.05 4.56 3.76
N MET A 255 -10.48 3.46 3.24
CA MET A 255 -11.24 2.35 2.65
C MET A 255 -12.22 1.71 3.65
N GLU A 256 -11.93 1.78 4.96
CA GLU A 256 -12.79 1.28 6.03
C GLU A 256 -13.79 2.31 6.54
N ASN A 257 -13.53 3.59 6.31
CA ASN A 257 -14.37 4.69 6.78
C ASN A 257 -15.46 5.04 5.75
N ASP A 258 -15.07 5.20 4.48
CA ASP A 258 -15.99 5.43 3.36
C ASP A 258 -15.55 4.65 2.11
N PRO A 259 -15.81 3.34 2.08
CA PRO A 259 -15.43 2.49 0.94
C PRO A 259 -16.05 2.94 -0.37
N LYS A 260 -17.27 3.51 -0.33
CA LYS A 260 -17.96 3.98 -1.54
C LYS A 260 -17.28 5.20 -2.14
N ALA A 261 -16.93 6.18 -1.33
CA ALA A 261 -16.22 7.38 -1.80
C ALA A 261 -14.83 7.03 -2.34
N VAL A 262 -14.06 6.19 -1.63
CA VAL A 262 -12.73 5.75 -2.06
C VAL A 262 -12.80 4.94 -3.35
N ALA A 263 -13.69 3.93 -3.43
CA ALA A 263 -13.86 3.14 -4.65
C ALA A 263 -14.33 3.99 -5.84
N GLY A 264 -15.23 4.94 -5.60
CA GLY A 264 -15.72 5.87 -6.62
C GLY A 264 -14.61 6.80 -7.15
N ALA A 265 -13.76 7.33 -6.27
CA ALA A 265 -12.63 8.17 -6.64
C ALA A 265 -11.61 7.39 -7.48
N LEU A 266 -11.19 6.21 -7.02
CA LEU A 266 -10.26 5.34 -7.73
C LEU A 266 -10.84 4.82 -9.05
N GLY A 267 -12.08 4.33 -9.05
CA GLY A 267 -12.74 3.83 -10.24
C GLY A 267 -12.88 4.90 -11.33
N LYS A 268 -13.34 6.10 -10.97
CA LYS A 268 -13.44 7.24 -11.90
C LYS A 268 -12.07 7.64 -12.46
N PHE A 269 -11.06 7.68 -11.60
CA PHE A 269 -9.73 8.09 -12.01
C PHE A 269 -9.07 7.08 -12.97
N PHE A 270 -9.19 5.79 -12.68
CA PHE A 270 -8.56 4.74 -13.48
C PHE A 270 -9.36 4.38 -14.74
N ALA A 271 -10.69 4.52 -14.74
CA ALA A 271 -11.52 4.23 -15.92
C ALA A 271 -11.54 5.37 -16.96
N CYS A 272 -11.02 6.57 -16.63
CA CYS A 272 -10.92 7.66 -17.61
C CYS A 272 -10.13 7.21 -18.85
N LYS A 273 -10.75 7.25 -20.03
CA LYS A 273 -10.02 7.11 -21.30
C LYS A 273 -9.06 8.30 -21.47
N GLN A 274 -7.88 8.03 -21.96
CA GLN A 274 -6.95 9.07 -22.39
C GLN A 274 -7.54 9.88 -23.52
#